data_6dedfa67fcc4a1468aa9c8125b98b6eb
#
_entry.id   6dedfa67fcc4a1468aa9c8125b98b6eb
#
_cell.length_a   1.000
_cell.length_b   1.000
_cell.length_c   1.000
_cell.angle_alpha   90.00
_cell.angle_beta   90.00
_cell.angle_gamma   90.00
#
_symmetry.space_group_name_H-M   'P 1'
#
loop_
_entity.id
_entity.type
_entity.pdbx_description
1 polymer ?
#
loop_
_entity_poly.entity_id
_entity_poly.type
_entity_poly.pdbx_seq_one_letter_code
_entity_poly.pdbx_strand_id
1 'polypeptide(L)'
;MDTVSVLKLTRQGATKVMDAAFEAAKSMDKKSNGREIGVAIVDDGGNLMLFARADDAGLTTIKVAMAKARAAAMTRFPTGKKSAAGNERTDHHALAITLAAGTDSFVTMEGGVPIKVKGQVVGGVAVSGAGHHDGEIAKVAAAVLDV
;
A
#
# COMPACT_ATOMS: atom_id res chain seq x y z
N MET A 1 -26.37 16.85 -9.87
CA MET A 1 -26.05 15.40 -10.08
C MET A 1 -25.98 14.74 -8.73
N ASP A 2 -26.78 13.74 -8.51
CA ASP A 2 -26.94 13.13 -7.18
C ASP A 2 -26.10 11.87 -6.99
N THR A 3 -25.50 11.36 -8.08
CA THR A 3 -24.66 10.17 -8.09
C THR A 3 -23.51 10.30 -9.09
N VAL A 4 -22.47 9.50 -8.88
CA VAL A 4 -21.33 9.38 -9.82
C VAL A 4 -21.04 7.92 -10.09
N SER A 5 -20.54 7.62 -11.28
CA SER A 5 -19.99 6.30 -11.59
C SER A 5 -18.56 6.21 -11.11
N VAL A 6 -18.19 5.11 -10.47
CA VAL A 6 -16.83 4.86 -9.99
C VAL A 6 -16.29 3.54 -10.54
N LEU A 7 -14.98 3.53 -10.76
CA LEU A 7 -14.25 2.30 -11.08
C LEU A 7 -14.02 1.50 -9.81
N LYS A 8 -14.04 0.18 -9.91
CA LYS A 8 -13.74 -0.74 -8.82
C LYS A 8 -12.61 -1.67 -9.20
N LEU A 9 -11.70 -1.91 -8.26
CA LEU A 9 -10.65 -2.90 -8.43
C LEU A 9 -11.26 -4.31 -8.45
N THR A 10 -10.91 -5.07 -9.48
CA THR A 10 -11.33 -6.48 -9.58
C THR A 10 -10.28 -7.39 -8.95
N ARG A 11 -10.68 -8.62 -8.61
CA ARG A 11 -9.73 -9.64 -8.14
C ARG A 11 -8.59 -9.87 -9.15
N GLN A 12 -8.92 -9.88 -10.43
CA GLN A 12 -7.92 -10.02 -11.50
C GLN A 12 -6.93 -8.85 -11.50
N GLY A 13 -7.42 -7.61 -11.37
CA GLY A 13 -6.56 -6.42 -11.24
C GLY A 13 -5.68 -6.49 -10.01
N ALA A 14 -6.25 -6.86 -8.86
CA ALA A 14 -5.50 -7.04 -7.62
C ALA A 14 -4.38 -8.10 -7.77
N THR A 15 -4.65 -9.21 -8.47
CA THR A 15 -3.65 -10.25 -8.75
C THR A 15 -2.50 -9.71 -9.59
N LYS A 16 -2.77 -8.90 -10.61
CA LYS A 16 -1.72 -8.26 -11.42
C LYS A 16 -0.81 -7.34 -10.57
N VAL A 17 -1.41 -6.57 -9.67
CA VAL A 17 -0.66 -5.70 -8.76
C VAL A 17 0.19 -6.54 -7.79
N MET A 18 -0.37 -7.61 -7.25
CA MET A 18 0.36 -8.54 -6.37
C MET A 18 1.58 -9.14 -7.07
N ASP A 19 1.41 -9.67 -8.27
CA ASP A 19 2.49 -10.27 -9.06
C ASP A 19 3.58 -9.23 -9.37
N ALA A 20 3.19 -8.02 -9.75
CA ALA A 20 4.12 -6.92 -10.01
C ALA A 20 4.93 -6.54 -8.77
N ALA A 21 4.34 -6.57 -7.58
CA ALA A 21 5.05 -6.29 -6.33
C ALA A 21 6.15 -7.33 -6.08
N PHE A 22 5.86 -8.61 -6.21
CA PHE A 22 6.85 -9.67 -6.03
C PHE A 22 7.96 -9.63 -7.09
N GLU A 23 7.63 -9.36 -8.35
CA GLU A 23 8.64 -9.19 -9.41
C GLU A 23 9.55 -7.99 -9.15
N ALA A 24 8.97 -6.84 -8.75
CA ALA A 24 9.76 -5.66 -8.40
C ALA A 24 10.68 -5.92 -7.20
N ALA A 25 10.20 -6.63 -6.19
CA ALA A 25 10.99 -6.98 -5.01
C ALA A 25 12.22 -7.82 -5.38
N LYS A 26 12.08 -8.79 -6.27
CA LYS A 26 13.19 -9.62 -6.75
C LYS A 26 14.27 -8.81 -7.45
N SER A 27 13.87 -7.80 -8.24
CA SER A 27 14.82 -6.97 -8.99
C SER A 27 15.50 -5.92 -8.13
N MET A 28 14.82 -5.38 -7.12
CA MET A 28 15.34 -4.33 -6.24
C MET A 28 16.18 -4.88 -5.09
N ASP A 29 15.77 -5.98 -4.50
CA ASP A 29 16.51 -6.64 -3.42
C ASP A 29 17.06 -7.98 -3.87
N LYS A 30 18.21 -7.91 -4.53
CA LYS A 30 18.91 -9.11 -5.03
C LYS A 30 19.40 -10.01 -3.90
N LYS A 31 19.61 -9.46 -2.69
CA LYS A 31 20.12 -10.22 -1.56
C LYS A 31 19.07 -11.13 -0.96
N SER A 32 17.87 -10.61 -0.73
CA SER A 32 16.74 -11.38 -0.21
C SER A 32 15.92 -12.06 -1.31
N ASN A 33 16.09 -11.63 -2.58
CA ASN A 33 15.29 -12.07 -3.72
C ASN A 33 13.78 -11.93 -3.48
N GLY A 34 13.37 -10.91 -2.74
CA GLY A 34 11.97 -10.66 -2.40
C GLY A 34 11.36 -11.65 -1.40
N ARG A 35 12.18 -12.44 -0.72
CA ARG A 35 11.69 -13.50 0.19
C ARG A 35 11.25 -13.00 1.55
N GLU A 36 11.49 -11.73 1.86
CA GLU A 36 11.22 -11.15 3.19
C GLU A 36 9.98 -10.29 3.23
N ILE A 37 9.23 -10.17 2.13
CA ILE A 37 8.12 -9.23 2.07
C ILE A 37 6.76 -9.86 2.32
N GLY A 38 5.87 -9.06 2.91
CA GLY A 38 4.42 -9.23 2.86
C GLY A 38 3.81 -8.15 1.97
N VAL A 39 2.81 -8.51 1.18
CA VAL A 39 2.12 -7.61 0.27
C VAL A 39 0.63 -7.69 0.54
N ALA A 40 -0.01 -6.52 0.74
CA ALA A 40 -1.44 -6.41 0.92
C ALA A 40 -2.06 -5.55 -0.18
N ILE A 41 -3.22 -5.94 -0.66
CA ILE A 41 -4.03 -5.18 -1.61
C ILE A 41 -5.43 -5.02 -1.05
N VAL A 42 -5.88 -3.78 -0.98
CA VAL A 42 -7.22 -3.42 -0.51
C VAL A 42 -8.00 -2.70 -1.61
N ASP A 43 -9.32 -2.70 -1.50
CA ASP A 43 -10.18 -1.91 -2.36
C ASP A 43 -10.18 -0.42 -1.98
N ASP A 44 -10.99 0.39 -2.65
CA ASP A 44 -11.11 1.84 -2.41
C ASP A 44 -11.71 2.20 -1.05
N GLY A 45 -12.34 1.26 -0.36
CA GLY A 45 -12.84 1.40 1.00
C GLY A 45 -11.89 0.86 2.08
N GLY A 46 -10.70 0.37 1.70
CA GLY A 46 -9.73 -0.20 2.63
C GLY A 46 -9.99 -1.66 2.99
N ASN A 47 -10.91 -2.34 2.31
CA ASN A 47 -11.22 -3.75 2.57
C ASN A 47 -10.21 -4.66 1.88
N LEU A 48 -9.72 -5.66 2.61
CA LEU A 48 -8.71 -6.59 2.09
C LEU A 48 -9.26 -7.39 0.91
N MET A 49 -8.51 -7.38 -0.20
CA MET A 49 -8.78 -8.22 -1.36
C MET A 49 -7.80 -9.37 -1.48
N LEU A 50 -6.49 -9.10 -1.37
CA LEU A 50 -5.43 -10.10 -1.43
C LEU A 50 -4.34 -9.79 -0.41
N PHE A 51 -3.78 -10.82 0.16
CA PHE A 51 -2.56 -10.77 0.94
C PHE A 51 -1.68 -11.97 0.62
N ALA A 52 -0.40 -11.74 0.47
CA ALA A 52 0.59 -12.81 0.37
C ALA A 52 1.82 -12.48 1.21
N ARG A 53 2.32 -13.49 1.89
CA ARG A 53 3.56 -13.42 2.65
C ARG A 53 4.58 -14.32 1.98
N ALA A 54 5.75 -13.76 1.64
CA ALA A 54 6.87 -14.55 1.14
C ALA A 54 7.40 -15.51 2.22
N ASP A 55 8.14 -16.53 1.80
CA ASP A 55 8.53 -17.64 2.67
C ASP A 55 9.29 -17.23 3.93
N ASP A 56 10.19 -16.26 3.79
CA ASP A 56 11.03 -15.78 4.91
C ASP A 56 10.51 -14.48 5.54
N ALA A 57 9.32 -14.01 5.18
CA ALA A 57 8.78 -12.77 5.70
C ALA A 57 8.41 -12.88 7.19
N GLY A 58 8.77 -11.86 7.96
CA GLY A 58 8.39 -11.76 9.36
C GLY A 58 6.88 -11.66 9.56
N LEU A 59 6.39 -12.15 10.68
CA LEU A 59 4.94 -12.19 10.96
C LEU A 59 4.32 -10.80 11.08
N THR A 60 5.10 -9.80 11.51
CA THR A 60 4.64 -8.41 11.61
C THR A 60 4.29 -7.81 10.24
N THR A 61 4.84 -8.34 9.13
CA THR A 61 4.53 -7.87 7.78
C THR A 61 3.05 -7.98 7.46
N ILE A 62 2.35 -8.94 8.07
CA ILE A 62 0.91 -9.15 7.86
C ILE A 62 0.12 -7.89 8.26
N LYS A 63 0.23 -7.49 9.52
CA LYS A 63 -0.52 -6.33 10.03
C LYS A 63 -0.01 -5.01 9.47
N VAL A 64 1.30 -4.87 9.33
CA VAL A 64 1.91 -3.62 8.84
C VAL A 64 1.57 -3.37 7.37
N ALA A 65 1.68 -4.38 6.50
CA ALA A 65 1.29 -4.22 5.10
C ALA A 65 -0.20 -3.89 4.95
N MET A 66 -1.07 -4.56 5.72
CA MET A 66 -2.51 -4.28 5.69
C MET A 66 -2.83 -2.86 6.14
N ALA A 67 -2.22 -2.38 7.22
CA ALA A 67 -2.41 -1.01 7.70
C ALA A 67 -1.91 0.04 6.71
N LYS A 68 -0.75 -0.18 6.09
CA LYS A 68 -0.21 0.69 5.04
C LYS A 68 -1.14 0.74 3.82
N ALA A 69 -1.64 -0.40 3.34
CA ALA A 69 -2.54 -0.46 2.19
C ALA A 69 -3.86 0.29 2.47
N ARG A 70 -4.44 0.10 3.65
CA ARG A 70 -5.64 0.83 4.07
C ARG A 70 -5.40 2.32 4.15
N ALA A 71 -4.31 2.73 4.78
CA ALA A 71 -3.95 4.14 4.88
C ALA A 71 -3.81 4.79 3.50
N ALA A 72 -3.14 4.14 2.56
CA ALA A 72 -2.96 4.65 1.20
C ALA A 72 -4.29 4.76 0.44
N ALA A 73 -5.16 3.75 0.53
CA ALA A 73 -6.48 3.79 -0.12
C ALA A 73 -7.38 4.87 0.46
N MET A 74 -7.41 5.01 1.78
CA MET A 74 -8.32 5.93 2.48
C MET A 74 -7.85 7.38 2.42
N THR A 75 -6.55 7.64 2.52
CA THR A 75 -5.99 8.99 2.40
C THR A 75 -5.79 9.41 0.95
N ARG A 76 -5.83 8.47 0.01
CA ARG A 76 -5.58 8.67 -1.42
C ARG A 76 -4.17 9.18 -1.73
N PHE A 77 -3.26 8.93 -0.82
CA PHE A 77 -1.87 9.40 -0.88
C PHE A 77 -0.92 8.31 -0.35
N PRO A 78 0.34 8.26 -0.84
CA PRO A 78 1.32 7.31 -0.31
C PRO A 78 1.57 7.49 1.18
N THR A 79 1.75 6.39 1.89
CA THR A 79 2.11 6.42 3.32
C THR A 79 3.53 6.94 3.51
N GLY A 80 3.76 7.65 4.62
CA GLY A 80 5.06 8.20 4.95
C GLY A 80 4.96 9.35 5.94
N LYS A 81 6.08 10.00 6.18
CA LYS A 81 6.16 11.15 7.08
C LYS A 81 5.48 12.40 6.53
N LYS A 82 5.40 12.51 5.20
CA LYS A 82 4.80 13.69 4.55
C LYS A 82 3.31 13.51 4.33
N SER A 83 2.56 14.59 4.56
CA SER A 83 1.16 14.68 4.19
C SER A 83 1.00 14.90 2.69
N ALA A 84 -0.24 14.81 2.18
CA ALA A 84 -0.56 15.14 0.78
C ALA A 84 -0.22 16.59 0.42
N ALA A 85 -0.18 17.50 1.40
CA ALA A 85 0.25 18.89 1.20
C ALA A 85 1.78 19.05 1.11
N GLY A 86 2.55 17.97 1.27
CA GLY A 86 4.01 17.98 1.20
C GLY A 86 4.72 18.37 2.49
N ASN A 87 3.98 18.62 3.57
CA ASN A 87 4.54 18.97 4.87
C ASN A 87 4.86 17.71 5.67
N GLU A 88 6.02 17.71 6.35
CA GLU A 88 6.35 16.65 7.28
C GLU A 88 5.45 16.74 8.52
N ARG A 89 4.86 15.60 8.91
CA ARG A 89 4.04 15.50 10.12
C ARG A 89 4.94 15.55 11.35
N THR A 90 4.51 16.29 12.37
CA THR A 90 5.14 16.18 13.69
C THR A 90 4.80 14.82 14.31
N ASP A 91 5.60 14.37 15.27
CA ASP A 91 5.33 13.12 16.00
C ASP A 91 3.98 13.19 16.73
N HIS A 92 3.64 14.36 17.30
CA HIS A 92 2.34 14.58 17.92
C HIS A 92 1.19 14.39 16.93
N HIS A 93 1.28 14.99 15.74
CA HIS A 93 0.25 14.87 14.71
C HIS A 93 0.12 13.42 14.22
N ALA A 94 1.25 12.76 13.96
CA ALA A 94 1.27 11.38 13.50
C ALA A 94 0.62 10.44 14.53
N LEU A 95 0.92 10.61 15.82
CA LEU A 95 0.30 9.84 16.88
C LEU A 95 -1.21 10.12 16.99
N ALA A 96 -1.60 11.39 16.98
CA ALA A 96 -3.00 11.79 17.11
C ALA A 96 -3.87 11.24 15.97
N ILE A 97 -3.42 11.35 14.73
CA ILE A 97 -4.19 10.83 13.59
C ILE A 97 -4.23 9.30 13.56
N THR A 98 -3.16 8.63 13.98
CA THR A 98 -3.15 7.17 14.08
C THR A 98 -4.16 6.68 15.12
N LEU A 99 -4.22 7.32 16.27
CA LEU A 99 -5.20 6.98 17.31
C LEU A 99 -6.63 7.26 16.88
N ALA A 100 -6.86 8.37 16.17
CA ALA A 100 -8.20 8.74 15.70
C ALA A 100 -8.71 7.83 14.57
N ALA A 101 -7.84 7.50 13.61
CA ALA A 101 -8.20 6.66 12.46
C ALA A 101 -8.18 5.16 12.78
N GLY A 102 -7.45 4.75 13.80
CA GLY A 102 -7.23 3.35 14.17
C GLY A 102 -5.85 2.84 13.74
N THR A 103 -5.24 2.06 14.61
CA THR A 103 -3.87 1.52 14.41
C THR A 103 -3.77 0.53 13.26
N ASP A 104 -4.87 -0.04 12.83
CA ASP A 104 -4.96 -0.96 11.69
C ASP A 104 -5.31 -0.26 10.36
N SER A 105 -5.54 1.05 10.39
CA SER A 105 -6.01 1.82 9.24
C SER A 105 -5.15 3.01 8.88
N PHE A 106 -4.20 3.39 9.73
CA PHE A 106 -3.31 4.51 9.47
C PHE A 106 -1.92 4.25 10.04
N VAL A 107 -0.90 4.45 9.21
CA VAL A 107 0.51 4.40 9.59
C VAL A 107 1.30 5.44 8.80
N THR A 108 2.40 5.91 9.38
CA THR A 108 3.30 6.87 8.75
C THR A 108 4.56 6.24 8.17
N MET A 109 4.67 4.93 8.20
CA MET A 109 5.74 4.19 7.54
C MET A 109 5.51 4.14 6.03
N GLU A 110 6.56 4.35 5.25
CA GLU A 110 6.50 4.20 3.80
C GLU A 110 6.18 2.76 3.40
N GLY A 111 5.60 2.58 2.23
CA GLY A 111 5.31 1.28 1.65
C GLY A 111 3.88 1.07 1.21
N GLY A 112 2.96 1.99 1.55
CA GLY A 112 1.60 1.98 1.04
C GLY A 112 1.44 3.00 -0.09
N VAL A 113 0.82 2.60 -1.20
CA VAL A 113 0.62 3.45 -2.39
C VAL A 113 -0.79 3.25 -2.91
N PRO A 114 -1.54 4.33 -3.20
CA PRO A 114 -2.85 4.18 -3.82
C PRO A 114 -2.74 3.62 -5.24
N ILE A 115 -3.63 2.70 -5.58
CA ILE A 115 -3.78 2.18 -6.94
C ILE A 115 -4.72 3.10 -7.69
N LYS A 116 -4.24 3.69 -8.79
CA LYS A 116 -5.03 4.62 -9.61
C LYS A 116 -5.27 4.04 -11.00
N VAL A 117 -6.47 4.28 -11.51
CA VAL A 117 -6.84 3.97 -12.90
C VAL A 117 -7.55 5.20 -13.44
N LYS A 118 -7.03 5.78 -14.51
CA LYS A 118 -7.56 7.04 -15.11
C LYS A 118 -7.73 8.15 -14.06
N GLY A 119 -6.75 8.29 -13.17
CA GLY A 119 -6.76 9.30 -12.09
C GLY A 119 -7.66 8.98 -10.90
N GLN A 120 -8.49 7.93 -10.96
CA GLN A 120 -9.35 7.53 -9.86
C GLN A 120 -8.65 6.49 -8.97
N VAL A 121 -8.68 6.68 -7.67
CA VAL A 121 -8.18 5.69 -6.71
C VAL A 121 -9.18 4.54 -6.63
N VAL A 122 -8.72 3.34 -6.99
CA VAL A 122 -9.53 2.11 -6.97
C VAL A 122 -9.13 1.15 -5.84
N GLY A 123 -8.04 1.46 -5.13
CA GLY A 123 -7.57 0.64 -4.02
C GLY A 123 -6.23 1.12 -3.50
N GLY A 124 -5.57 0.27 -2.73
CA GLY A 124 -4.24 0.48 -2.21
C GLY A 124 -3.42 -0.79 -2.23
N VAL A 125 -2.14 -0.67 -2.48
CA VAL A 125 -1.14 -1.73 -2.35
C VAL A 125 -0.11 -1.33 -1.32
N ALA A 126 0.35 -2.27 -0.54
CA ALA A 126 1.43 -2.01 0.40
C ALA A 126 2.39 -3.18 0.51
N VAL A 127 3.64 -2.82 0.76
CA VAL A 127 4.75 -3.74 0.97
C VAL A 127 5.35 -3.49 2.35
N SER A 128 5.71 -4.55 3.04
CA SER A 128 6.42 -4.51 4.31
C SER A 128 7.48 -5.59 4.32
N GLY A 129 8.67 -5.30 4.86
CA GLY A 129 9.76 -6.25 5.02
C GLY A 129 10.99 -5.98 4.15
N ALA A 130 10.93 -5.05 3.19
CA ALA A 130 12.06 -4.65 2.36
C ALA A 130 12.72 -3.34 2.82
N GLY A 131 12.38 -2.86 4.01
CA GLY A 131 12.94 -1.65 4.60
C GLY A 131 12.67 -0.42 3.71
N HIS A 132 13.74 0.30 3.35
CA HIS A 132 13.65 1.49 2.51
C HIS A 132 13.18 1.23 1.06
N HIS A 133 13.12 -0.02 0.62
CA HIS A 133 12.60 -0.38 -0.70
C HIS A 133 11.08 -0.56 -0.73
N ASP A 134 10.41 -0.62 0.41
CA ASP A 134 8.96 -0.87 0.48
C ASP A 134 8.16 0.08 -0.40
N GLY A 135 8.46 1.38 -0.32
CA GLY A 135 7.75 2.41 -1.09
C GLY A 135 7.96 2.30 -2.59
N GLU A 136 9.18 2.01 -3.03
CA GLU A 136 9.48 1.86 -4.47
C GLU A 136 8.83 0.61 -5.06
N ILE A 137 8.87 -0.49 -4.35
CA ILE A 137 8.21 -1.73 -4.77
C ILE A 137 6.70 -1.48 -4.93
N ALA A 138 6.09 -0.84 -3.94
CA ALA A 138 4.67 -0.52 -3.98
C ALA A 138 4.30 0.42 -5.13
N LYS A 139 5.14 1.42 -5.43
CA LYS A 139 4.93 2.33 -6.58
C LYS A 139 4.94 1.59 -7.90
N VAL A 140 5.92 0.72 -8.12
CA VAL A 140 6.00 -0.10 -9.34
C VAL A 140 4.77 -0.99 -9.46
N ALA A 141 4.36 -1.62 -8.38
CA ALA A 141 3.17 -2.47 -8.36
C ALA A 141 1.89 -1.69 -8.65
N ALA A 142 1.70 -0.53 -8.02
CA ALA A 142 0.50 0.29 -8.23
C ALA A 142 0.37 0.77 -9.68
N ALA A 143 1.50 1.07 -10.33
CA ALA A 143 1.54 1.61 -11.69
C ALA A 143 1.11 0.59 -12.77
N VAL A 144 1.07 -0.69 -12.48
CA VAL A 144 0.77 -1.73 -13.49
C VAL A 144 -0.65 -1.61 -14.06
N LEU A 145 -1.56 -0.97 -13.35
CA LEU A 145 -2.94 -0.74 -13.80
C LEU A 145 -3.17 0.69 -14.35
N ASP A 146 -2.22 1.57 -14.15
CA ASP A 146 -2.33 2.98 -14.58
C ASP A 146 -1.89 3.11 -16.05
N VAL A 147 -2.75 2.67 -16.92
CA VAL A 147 -2.56 2.63 -18.37
C VAL A 147 -3.55 3.55 -19.09
#